data_28717cd27ae44960d6cc681eea357a08
#
_entry.id   28717cd27ae44960d6cc681eea357a08
#
_cell.length_a   1.000
_cell.length_b   1.000
_cell.length_c   1.000
_cell.angle_alpha   90.00
_cell.angle_beta   90.00
_cell.angle_gamma   90.00
#
_symmetry.space_group_name_H-M   'P 1'
#
loop_
_entity.id
_entity.type
_entity.pdbx_description
1 polymer ?
#
loop_
_entity_poly.entity_id
_entity_poly.type
_entity_poly.pdbx_seq_one_letter_code
_entity_poly.pdbx_strand_id
1 'polypeptide(L)'
;SSTPPPAKDRLTEIDSLERLLPDCPTIASTLPLLRRLAFLYQQQSEMKVYNERLYENAMAVDSISVAYLGLKNLAEYYYDQSVRDSLEYYCSLVDSIAKARHEYPNVLFDVKSLSSQDLLWLGNYELAMSEAMDLYRLASNLDHRYGLLRCSETLGLIYQRIRRDSDAVVSFQESLDLLKDIKDVPDIMDTKVRLTSYQLESSVRTKQYASTERILGQYKALLDEQYKIYQEKNDLLSIKREYWLLYSFYTSFYLSQGDLENAKRSLDQASSYADSNWVEGDYAINTYLAVKARYHKAAGDIPLALHCINEVLETERLPEDIQFKADILKEQGLLGEVMALYDELYSTLTKRRGTSFLRQVNQLRTLHELHEKELKETELKEAGQRIARKQDLLIFILSISVVLLILLYVLFLYYRHLRSLKNQLQREKELLLESQRQLIKEKTRAEEASLMKSAFLANMSHEVRTPLNAIVGFSGLLVEPSTDEEERKEYSSIIRNNTDLMLNLVNDVLDLSRMETGDLHFDIKDHLLLVCCQMALESVRHRIPDGVKLTFSPAGEPIVVHVDNLRLQQLLTNAAKFTEKGEINLSF
;
A
#
# COMPACT_ATOMS: atom_id res chain seq x y z
N SER A 1 -22.37 1.02 -15.53
CA SER A 1 -21.85 1.68 -16.74
C SER A 1 -22.30 0.91 -17.96
N SER A 2 -23.26 1.46 -18.70
CA SER A 2 -23.60 0.90 -20.01
C SER A 2 -22.48 1.25 -20.97
N THR A 3 -21.87 0.24 -21.58
CA THR A 3 -20.93 0.44 -22.68
C THR A 3 -21.63 1.16 -23.84
N PRO A 4 -20.95 2.09 -24.54
CA PRO A 4 -21.53 2.73 -25.71
C PRO A 4 -21.87 1.68 -26.78
N PRO A 5 -22.92 1.93 -27.61
CA PRO A 5 -23.34 1.00 -28.64
C PRO A 5 -22.23 0.72 -29.67
N PRO A 6 -22.35 -0.35 -30.49
CA PRO A 6 -21.37 -0.66 -31.53
C PRO A 6 -21.04 0.55 -32.41
N ALA A 7 -19.81 0.65 -32.90
CA ALA A 7 -19.26 1.85 -33.53
C ALA A 7 -20.15 2.44 -34.64
N LYS A 8 -20.84 1.60 -35.44
CA LYS A 8 -21.71 2.05 -36.54
C LYS A 8 -23.00 2.71 -36.03
N ASP A 9 -23.62 2.13 -35.00
CA ASP A 9 -24.86 2.67 -34.42
C ASP A 9 -24.55 3.92 -33.60
N ARG A 10 -23.38 3.95 -32.94
CA ARG A 10 -22.87 5.08 -32.19
C ARG A 10 -22.67 6.33 -33.04
N LEU A 11 -22.03 6.22 -34.21
CA LEU A 11 -21.79 7.35 -35.13
C LEU A 11 -23.12 7.91 -35.63
N THR A 12 -24.07 7.05 -35.99
CA THR A 12 -25.41 7.47 -36.45
C THR A 12 -26.19 8.22 -35.36
N GLU A 13 -26.08 7.77 -34.12
CA GLU A 13 -26.70 8.44 -32.96
C GLU A 13 -26.04 9.79 -32.69
N ILE A 14 -24.71 9.88 -32.74
CA ILE A 14 -23.95 11.12 -32.59
C ILE A 14 -24.41 12.15 -33.60
N ASP A 15 -24.38 11.83 -34.89
CA ASP A 15 -24.81 12.72 -35.99
C ASP A 15 -26.23 13.25 -35.78
N SER A 16 -27.14 12.38 -35.30
CA SER A 16 -28.53 12.75 -35.01
C SER A 16 -28.61 13.76 -33.87
N LEU A 17 -27.89 13.50 -32.76
CA LEU A 17 -27.94 14.35 -31.58
C LEU A 17 -27.25 15.70 -31.82
N GLU A 18 -26.16 15.72 -32.58
CA GLU A 18 -25.47 16.97 -32.93
C GLU A 18 -26.32 17.88 -33.81
N ARG A 19 -27.13 17.31 -34.70
CA ARG A 19 -28.10 18.08 -35.50
C ARG A 19 -29.24 18.65 -34.68
N LEU A 20 -29.69 17.94 -33.65
CA LEU A 20 -30.76 18.41 -32.76
C LEU A 20 -30.31 19.47 -31.76
N LEU A 21 -29.04 19.51 -31.42
CA LEU A 21 -28.52 20.37 -30.36
C LEU A 21 -28.70 21.89 -30.66
N PRO A 22 -28.48 22.41 -31.88
CA PRO A 22 -28.74 23.81 -32.21
C PRO A 22 -30.22 24.20 -32.19
N ASP A 23 -31.13 23.24 -32.43
CA ASP A 23 -32.56 23.46 -32.50
C ASP A 23 -33.26 23.42 -31.15
N CYS A 24 -32.53 23.27 -30.06
CA CYS A 24 -33.06 23.23 -28.71
C CYS A 24 -33.68 24.60 -28.33
N PRO A 25 -34.95 24.63 -27.90
CA PRO A 25 -35.65 25.88 -27.60
C PRO A 25 -35.15 26.58 -26.32
N THR A 26 -34.53 25.85 -25.39
CA THR A 26 -34.02 26.38 -24.13
C THR A 26 -32.71 25.72 -23.75
N ILE A 27 -31.92 26.41 -22.91
CA ILE A 27 -30.67 25.84 -22.36
C ILE A 27 -30.97 24.53 -21.62
N ALA A 28 -32.02 24.47 -20.87
CA ALA A 28 -32.43 23.26 -20.12
C ALA A 28 -32.66 22.06 -21.04
N SER A 29 -33.23 22.26 -22.23
CA SER A 29 -33.49 21.19 -23.20
C SER A 29 -32.23 20.66 -23.87
N THR A 30 -31.08 21.37 -23.79
CA THR A 30 -29.77 20.89 -24.27
C THR A 30 -29.14 19.86 -23.35
N LEU A 31 -29.46 19.86 -22.05
CA LEU A 31 -28.78 19.03 -21.04
C LEU A 31 -28.88 17.52 -21.31
N PRO A 32 -30.04 16.93 -21.64
CA PRO A 32 -30.13 15.51 -21.96
C PRO A 32 -29.28 15.11 -23.18
N LEU A 33 -29.26 15.98 -24.21
CA LEU A 33 -28.52 15.77 -25.45
C LEU A 33 -27.01 15.84 -25.19
N LEU A 34 -26.54 16.88 -24.50
CA LEU A 34 -25.14 17.03 -24.12
C LEU A 34 -24.65 15.87 -23.24
N ARG A 35 -25.47 15.45 -22.29
CA ARG A 35 -25.16 14.28 -21.46
C ARG A 35 -25.02 13.01 -22.30
N ARG A 36 -25.91 12.81 -23.27
CA ARG A 36 -25.86 11.64 -24.14
C ARG A 36 -24.67 11.69 -25.10
N LEU A 37 -24.36 12.85 -25.68
CA LEU A 37 -23.16 13.06 -26.51
C LEU A 37 -21.87 12.83 -25.72
N ALA A 38 -21.77 13.40 -24.53
CA ALA A 38 -20.62 13.17 -23.65
C ALA A 38 -20.41 11.67 -23.36
N PHE A 39 -21.47 10.91 -23.16
CA PHE A 39 -21.42 9.47 -22.98
C PHE A 39 -20.98 8.73 -24.27
N LEU A 40 -21.52 9.11 -25.44
CA LEU A 40 -21.18 8.48 -26.72
C LEU A 40 -19.71 8.74 -27.13
N TYR A 41 -19.16 9.88 -26.79
CA TYR A 41 -17.76 10.22 -27.00
C TYR A 41 -16.83 9.75 -25.87
N GLN A 42 -17.30 8.90 -24.97
CA GLN A 42 -16.47 8.37 -23.87
C GLN A 42 -15.12 7.85 -24.42
N GLN A 43 -14.03 8.26 -23.76
CA GLN A 43 -12.63 7.99 -24.13
C GLN A 43 -12.10 8.73 -25.39
N GLN A 44 -12.87 9.64 -25.99
CA GLN A 44 -12.43 10.49 -27.10
C GLN A 44 -12.25 11.95 -26.64
N SER A 45 -11.46 12.72 -27.39
CA SER A 45 -11.18 14.13 -27.03
C SER A 45 -12.42 15.01 -27.04
N GLU A 46 -13.42 14.68 -27.87
CA GLU A 46 -14.69 15.37 -28.02
C GLU A 46 -15.54 15.32 -26.75
N MET A 47 -15.40 14.29 -25.96
CA MET A 47 -16.07 14.15 -24.66
C MET A 47 -15.86 15.39 -23.77
N LYS A 48 -14.66 15.97 -23.80
CA LYS A 48 -14.32 17.19 -23.06
C LYS A 48 -15.26 18.34 -23.42
N VAL A 49 -15.41 18.65 -24.72
CA VAL A 49 -16.23 19.77 -25.20
C VAL A 49 -17.67 19.64 -24.75
N TYR A 50 -18.23 18.43 -24.82
CA TYR A 50 -19.62 18.21 -24.42
C TYR A 50 -19.83 18.27 -22.91
N ASN A 51 -18.85 17.85 -22.11
CA ASN A 51 -18.95 17.97 -20.65
C ASN A 51 -18.70 19.41 -20.17
N GLU A 52 -17.84 20.19 -20.81
CA GLU A 52 -17.67 21.64 -20.54
C GLU A 52 -18.98 22.37 -20.81
N ARG A 53 -19.59 22.16 -21.98
CA ARG A 53 -20.89 22.72 -22.33
C ARG A 53 -22.02 22.23 -21.38
N LEU A 54 -21.98 20.98 -21.00
CA LEU A 54 -22.92 20.40 -20.05
C LEU A 54 -22.83 21.13 -18.69
N TYR A 55 -21.64 21.34 -18.20
CA TYR A 55 -21.40 22.08 -16.96
C TYR A 55 -21.90 23.52 -17.07
N GLU A 56 -21.47 24.27 -18.11
CA GLU A 56 -21.87 25.67 -18.31
C GLU A 56 -23.38 25.83 -18.41
N ASN A 57 -24.03 25.00 -19.24
CA ASN A 57 -25.48 25.04 -19.44
C ASN A 57 -26.25 24.64 -18.17
N ALA A 58 -25.75 23.65 -17.45
CA ALA A 58 -26.36 23.21 -16.19
C ALA A 58 -26.28 24.30 -15.11
N MET A 59 -25.14 25.00 -15.01
CA MET A 59 -24.98 26.14 -14.09
C MET A 59 -25.90 27.31 -14.47
N ALA A 60 -26.07 27.58 -15.76
CA ALA A 60 -26.95 28.64 -16.24
C ALA A 60 -28.44 28.45 -15.88
N VAL A 61 -28.87 27.20 -15.69
CA VAL A 61 -30.24 26.84 -15.32
C VAL A 61 -30.36 26.29 -13.90
N ASP A 62 -29.34 26.47 -13.07
CA ASP A 62 -29.25 25.99 -11.69
C ASP A 62 -29.47 24.46 -11.52
N SER A 63 -29.11 23.68 -12.54
CA SER A 63 -29.19 22.20 -12.51
C SER A 63 -27.91 21.62 -11.94
N ILE A 64 -27.71 21.77 -10.63
CA ILE A 64 -26.44 21.47 -9.95
C ILE A 64 -26.02 20.00 -10.06
N SER A 65 -26.95 19.07 -9.97
CA SER A 65 -26.65 17.62 -10.12
C SER A 65 -26.05 17.30 -11.49
N VAL A 66 -26.53 17.96 -12.54
CA VAL A 66 -26.01 17.81 -13.91
C VAL A 66 -24.67 18.52 -14.06
N ALA A 67 -24.49 19.70 -13.43
CA ALA A 67 -23.22 20.40 -13.39
C ALA A 67 -22.13 19.53 -12.73
N TYR A 68 -22.43 18.92 -11.59
CA TYR A 68 -21.50 17.97 -10.94
C TYR A 68 -21.18 16.77 -11.82
N LEU A 69 -22.13 16.24 -12.58
CA LEU A 69 -21.87 15.14 -13.50
C LEU A 69 -20.87 15.56 -14.59
N GLY A 70 -21.03 16.74 -15.19
CA GLY A 70 -20.11 17.28 -16.19
C GLY A 70 -18.69 17.46 -15.63
N LEU A 71 -18.59 18.04 -14.43
CA LEU A 71 -17.29 18.23 -13.75
C LEU A 71 -16.63 16.91 -13.36
N LYS A 72 -17.40 15.92 -12.90
CA LYS A 72 -16.89 14.58 -12.61
C LYS A 72 -16.29 13.94 -13.84
N ASN A 73 -17.03 13.94 -14.96
CA ASN A 73 -16.56 13.34 -16.21
C ASN A 73 -15.30 14.03 -16.74
N LEU A 74 -15.17 15.35 -16.57
CA LEU A 74 -13.97 16.11 -16.94
C LEU A 74 -12.79 15.75 -16.02
N ALA A 75 -13.02 15.63 -14.73
CA ALA A 75 -11.98 15.20 -13.81
C ALA A 75 -11.49 13.77 -14.11
N GLU A 76 -12.40 12.84 -14.38
CA GLU A 76 -12.07 11.47 -14.79
C GLU A 76 -11.27 11.46 -16.09
N TYR A 77 -11.70 12.23 -17.09
CA TYR A 77 -10.99 12.35 -18.39
C TYR A 77 -9.54 12.82 -18.20
N TYR A 78 -9.33 13.90 -17.44
CA TYR A 78 -7.99 14.42 -17.23
C TYR A 78 -7.12 13.55 -16.30
N TYR A 79 -7.74 12.81 -15.41
CA TYR A 79 -7.07 11.76 -14.65
C TYR A 79 -6.54 10.66 -15.57
N ASP A 80 -7.37 10.16 -16.50
CA ASP A 80 -6.98 9.13 -17.47
C ASP A 80 -5.89 9.62 -18.44
N GLN A 81 -5.91 10.91 -18.79
CA GLN A 81 -4.88 11.53 -19.62
C GLN A 81 -3.61 11.92 -18.83
N SER A 82 -3.58 11.73 -17.51
CA SER A 82 -2.48 12.13 -16.62
C SER A 82 -2.15 13.64 -16.70
N VAL A 83 -3.16 14.50 -16.90
CA VAL A 83 -3.01 15.96 -16.98
C VAL A 83 -3.40 16.58 -15.63
N ARG A 84 -2.43 16.66 -14.73
CA ARG A 84 -2.61 17.09 -13.34
C ARG A 84 -3.26 18.47 -13.18
N ASP A 85 -2.76 19.48 -13.88
CA ASP A 85 -3.23 20.87 -13.72
C ASP A 85 -4.72 21.01 -14.02
N SER A 86 -5.19 20.31 -15.08
CA SER A 86 -6.61 20.30 -15.44
C SER A 86 -7.46 19.51 -14.45
N LEU A 87 -6.97 18.36 -13.99
CA LEU A 87 -7.63 17.59 -12.93
C LEU A 87 -7.82 18.46 -11.68
N GLU A 88 -6.78 19.12 -11.22
CA GLU A 88 -6.80 19.96 -10.02
C GLU A 88 -7.74 21.17 -10.18
N TYR A 89 -7.81 21.76 -11.38
CA TYR A 89 -8.76 22.82 -11.71
C TYR A 89 -10.20 22.33 -11.52
N TYR A 90 -10.59 21.20 -12.09
CA TYR A 90 -11.96 20.68 -11.95
C TYR A 90 -12.27 20.20 -10.53
N CYS A 91 -11.29 19.65 -9.82
CA CYS A 91 -11.41 19.34 -8.39
C CYS A 91 -11.73 20.59 -7.57
N SER A 92 -11.05 21.71 -7.86
CA SER A 92 -11.26 22.98 -7.15
C SER A 92 -12.63 23.60 -7.44
N LEU A 93 -13.14 23.45 -8.67
CA LEU A 93 -14.50 23.89 -9.01
C LEU A 93 -15.56 23.12 -8.22
N VAL A 94 -15.46 21.79 -8.18
CA VAL A 94 -16.38 20.95 -7.39
C VAL A 94 -16.35 21.35 -5.91
N ASP A 95 -15.17 21.52 -5.34
CA ASP A 95 -14.99 21.94 -3.94
C ASP A 95 -15.58 23.34 -3.67
N SER A 96 -15.38 24.29 -4.59
CA SER A 96 -15.89 25.65 -4.49
C SER A 96 -17.43 25.70 -4.51
N ILE A 97 -18.06 24.91 -5.41
CA ILE A 97 -19.52 24.81 -5.50
C ILE A 97 -20.07 24.16 -4.23
N ALA A 98 -19.47 23.07 -3.77
CA ALA A 98 -19.87 22.35 -2.56
C ALA A 98 -19.81 23.27 -1.32
N LYS A 99 -18.73 24.02 -1.15
CA LYS A 99 -18.54 24.97 -0.04
C LYS A 99 -19.53 26.14 -0.11
N ALA A 100 -19.74 26.71 -1.31
CA ALA A 100 -20.65 27.83 -1.48
C ALA A 100 -22.11 27.47 -1.17
N ARG A 101 -22.50 26.21 -1.42
CA ARG A 101 -23.84 25.71 -1.18
C ARG A 101 -24.02 24.99 0.15
N HIS A 102 -22.92 24.76 0.89
CA HIS A 102 -22.92 23.90 2.09
C HIS A 102 -23.49 22.49 1.84
N GLU A 103 -23.31 21.97 0.61
CA GLU A 103 -23.73 20.65 0.19
C GLU A 103 -22.51 19.82 -0.19
N TYR A 104 -22.45 18.60 0.29
CA TYR A 104 -21.31 17.70 0.08
C TYR A 104 -21.75 16.44 -0.68
N PRO A 105 -21.95 16.52 -2.01
CA PRO A 105 -22.44 15.39 -2.81
C PRO A 105 -21.38 14.30 -2.97
N ASN A 106 -21.79 13.08 -3.34
CA ASN A 106 -20.90 11.96 -3.64
C ASN A 106 -19.78 12.33 -4.63
N VAL A 107 -20.11 13.16 -5.63
CA VAL A 107 -19.17 13.63 -6.66
C VAL A 107 -17.96 14.35 -6.06
N LEU A 108 -18.10 15.10 -4.98
CA LEU A 108 -16.98 15.74 -4.30
C LEU A 108 -15.94 14.71 -3.85
N PHE A 109 -16.41 13.63 -3.23
CA PHE A 109 -15.54 12.57 -2.74
C PHE A 109 -14.94 11.76 -3.88
N ASP A 110 -15.68 11.52 -4.97
CA ASP A 110 -15.15 10.88 -6.17
C ASP A 110 -13.98 11.68 -6.74
N VAL A 111 -14.20 12.95 -7.03
CA VAL A 111 -13.24 13.81 -7.73
C VAL A 111 -12.00 14.08 -6.86
N LYS A 112 -12.19 14.35 -5.56
CA LYS A 112 -11.05 14.53 -4.65
C LYS A 112 -10.25 13.24 -4.40
N SER A 113 -10.93 12.09 -4.42
CA SER A 113 -10.24 10.79 -4.38
C SER A 113 -9.39 10.55 -5.62
N LEU A 114 -9.86 10.96 -6.83
CA LEU A 114 -9.07 10.91 -8.06
C LEU A 114 -7.81 11.81 -7.96
N SER A 115 -7.93 13.01 -7.40
CA SER A 115 -6.77 13.88 -7.16
C SER A 115 -5.71 13.22 -6.29
N SER A 116 -6.13 12.60 -5.18
CA SER A 116 -5.22 11.87 -4.30
C SER A 116 -4.61 10.64 -4.98
N GLN A 117 -5.39 9.92 -5.82
CA GLN A 117 -4.90 8.78 -6.58
C GLN A 117 -3.92 9.20 -7.68
N ASP A 118 -4.15 10.33 -8.35
CA ASP A 118 -3.20 10.87 -9.33
C ASP A 118 -1.85 11.19 -8.68
N LEU A 119 -1.86 11.83 -7.51
CA LEU A 119 -0.65 12.05 -6.71
C LEU A 119 0.05 10.75 -6.35
N LEU A 120 -0.72 9.70 -6.03
CA LEU A 120 -0.19 8.36 -5.76
C LEU A 120 0.56 7.80 -6.97
N TRP A 121 -0.01 7.92 -8.17
CA TRP A 121 0.61 7.44 -9.41
C TRP A 121 1.84 8.26 -9.80
N LEU A 122 1.84 9.55 -9.52
CA LEU A 122 3.00 10.43 -9.70
C LEU A 122 4.11 10.18 -8.66
N GLY A 123 3.85 9.33 -7.65
CA GLY A 123 4.80 9.00 -6.59
C GLY A 123 4.88 10.05 -5.47
N ASN A 124 3.97 11.00 -5.43
CA ASN A 124 3.88 12.00 -4.37
C ASN A 124 3.02 11.48 -3.20
N TYR A 125 3.52 10.46 -2.51
CA TYR A 125 2.78 9.73 -1.48
C TYR A 125 2.40 10.59 -0.27
N GLU A 126 3.24 11.56 0.08
CA GLU A 126 2.98 12.46 1.22
C GLU A 126 1.74 13.30 0.99
N LEU A 127 1.67 13.96 -0.16
CA LEU A 127 0.54 14.81 -0.49
C LEU A 127 -0.71 13.96 -0.75
N ALA A 128 -0.59 12.82 -1.43
CA ALA A 128 -1.68 11.87 -1.63
C ALA A 128 -2.31 11.42 -0.31
N MET A 129 -1.48 11.06 0.67
CA MET A 129 -1.94 10.66 2.00
C MET A 129 -2.59 11.83 2.74
N SER A 130 -1.96 13.02 2.70
CA SER A 130 -2.51 14.22 3.36
C SER A 130 -3.90 14.56 2.81
N GLU A 131 -4.04 14.63 1.47
CA GLU A 131 -5.34 14.90 0.83
C GLU A 131 -6.38 13.83 1.16
N ALA A 132 -6.01 12.55 1.10
CA ALA A 132 -6.92 11.44 1.41
C ALA A 132 -7.37 11.48 2.88
N MET A 133 -6.48 11.79 3.82
CA MET A 133 -6.82 11.89 5.25
C MET A 133 -7.68 13.12 5.56
N ASP A 134 -7.42 14.25 4.91
CA ASP A 134 -8.25 15.45 5.07
C ASP A 134 -9.66 15.20 4.55
N LEU A 135 -9.76 14.50 3.41
CA LEU A 135 -11.04 14.09 2.85
C LEU A 135 -11.77 13.07 3.74
N TYR A 136 -11.04 12.12 4.32
CA TYR A 136 -11.58 11.16 5.29
C TYR A 136 -12.14 11.87 6.54
N ARG A 137 -11.39 12.85 7.10
CA ARG A 137 -11.87 13.66 8.23
C ARG A 137 -13.13 14.43 7.88
N LEU A 138 -13.18 15.03 6.69
CA LEU A 138 -14.37 15.72 6.20
C LEU A 138 -15.57 14.77 6.13
N ALA A 139 -15.40 13.60 5.51
CA ALA A 139 -16.44 12.58 5.41
C ALA A 139 -16.90 12.07 6.78
N SER A 140 -15.96 11.87 7.72
CA SER A 140 -16.24 11.44 9.09
C SER A 140 -17.02 12.50 9.86
N ASN A 141 -16.63 13.77 9.78
CA ASN A 141 -17.31 14.88 10.46
C ASN A 141 -18.74 15.09 9.94
N LEU A 142 -18.98 14.75 8.68
CA LEU A 142 -20.30 14.86 8.05
C LEU A 142 -21.16 13.57 8.19
N ASP A 143 -20.61 12.52 8.79
CA ASP A 143 -21.20 11.15 8.77
C ASP A 143 -21.58 10.71 7.34
N HIS A 144 -20.72 11.07 6.36
CA HIS A 144 -20.97 10.86 4.95
C HIS A 144 -20.47 9.49 4.49
N ARG A 145 -21.32 8.47 4.59
CA ARG A 145 -20.92 7.05 4.36
C ARG A 145 -20.28 6.78 3.02
N TYR A 146 -20.81 7.35 1.93
CA TYR A 146 -20.19 7.23 0.61
C TYR A 146 -18.80 7.87 0.56
N GLY A 147 -18.65 9.03 1.19
CA GLY A 147 -17.36 9.70 1.31
C GLY A 147 -16.34 8.85 2.06
N LEU A 148 -16.74 8.26 3.19
CA LEU A 148 -15.89 7.33 3.94
C LEU A 148 -15.47 6.12 3.09
N LEU A 149 -16.41 5.52 2.34
CA LEU A 149 -16.11 4.42 1.43
C LEU A 149 -15.02 4.80 0.41
N ARG A 150 -15.17 5.95 -0.27
CA ARG A 150 -14.21 6.42 -1.28
C ARG A 150 -12.85 6.76 -0.68
N CYS A 151 -12.84 7.34 0.52
CA CYS A 151 -11.61 7.66 1.23
C CYS A 151 -10.88 6.41 1.71
N SER A 152 -11.59 5.44 2.30
CA SER A 152 -10.99 4.18 2.75
C SER A 152 -10.44 3.36 1.57
N GLU A 153 -11.12 3.37 0.41
CA GLU A 153 -10.59 2.80 -0.83
C GLU A 153 -9.27 3.48 -1.24
N THR A 154 -9.24 4.82 -1.26
CA THR A 154 -8.06 5.59 -1.65
C THR A 154 -6.91 5.39 -0.67
N LEU A 155 -7.18 5.37 0.64
CA LEU A 155 -6.18 5.05 1.66
C LEU A 155 -5.65 3.62 1.48
N GLY A 156 -6.51 2.66 1.18
CA GLY A 156 -6.11 1.29 0.87
C GLY A 156 -5.12 1.22 -0.30
N LEU A 157 -5.38 1.93 -1.40
CA LEU A 157 -4.48 2.02 -2.55
C LEU A 157 -3.14 2.68 -2.17
N ILE A 158 -3.16 3.73 -1.36
CA ILE A 158 -1.94 4.39 -0.87
C ILE A 158 -1.13 3.43 0.00
N TYR A 159 -1.75 2.76 0.98
CA TYR A 159 -1.09 1.77 1.83
C TYR A 159 -0.50 0.61 1.02
N GLN A 160 -1.23 0.11 0.03
CA GLN A 160 -0.75 -0.94 -0.88
C GLN A 160 0.51 -0.49 -1.62
N ARG A 161 0.55 0.75 -2.10
CA ARG A 161 1.67 1.29 -2.87
C ARG A 161 2.92 1.52 -2.02
N ILE A 162 2.76 1.92 -0.77
CA ILE A 162 3.87 2.09 0.18
C ILE A 162 4.24 0.79 0.93
N ARG A 163 3.67 -0.35 0.52
CA ARG A 163 3.93 -1.69 1.07
C ARG A 163 3.49 -1.88 2.54
N ARG A 164 2.49 -1.14 2.95
CA ARG A 164 1.78 -1.37 4.21
C ARG A 164 0.57 -2.29 3.95
N ASP A 165 0.85 -3.49 3.47
CA ASP A 165 -0.17 -4.42 2.97
C ASP A 165 -1.22 -4.79 4.03
N SER A 166 -0.85 -4.90 5.31
CA SER A 166 -1.81 -5.14 6.40
C SER A 166 -2.81 -4.00 6.58
N ASP A 167 -2.34 -2.75 6.51
CA ASP A 167 -3.22 -1.57 6.62
C ASP A 167 -4.10 -1.43 5.37
N ALA A 168 -3.57 -1.77 4.20
CA ALA A 168 -4.34 -1.81 2.96
C ALA A 168 -5.50 -2.80 3.06
N VAL A 169 -5.26 -4.02 3.55
CA VAL A 169 -6.30 -5.04 3.77
C VAL A 169 -7.41 -4.53 4.68
N VAL A 170 -7.04 -3.83 5.76
CA VAL A 170 -8.02 -3.23 6.71
C VAL A 170 -8.83 -2.13 6.04
N SER A 171 -8.20 -1.22 5.31
CA SER A 171 -8.88 -0.10 4.64
C SER A 171 -9.84 -0.59 3.55
N PHE A 172 -9.46 -1.59 2.76
CA PHE A 172 -10.37 -2.19 1.78
C PHE A 172 -11.51 -2.95 2.45
N GLN A 173 -11.28 -3.60 3.61
CA GLN A 173 -12.34 -4.23 4.38
C GLN A 173 -13.33 -3.19 4.92
N GLU A 174 -12.87 -2.07 5.42
CA GLU A 174 -13.71 -0.94 5.84
C GLU A 174 -14.59 -0.45 4.69
N SER A 175 -14.01 -0.27 3.48
CA SER A 175 -14.76 0.10 2.28
C SER A 175 -15.85 -0.92 1.94
N LEU A 176 -15.53 -2.23 2.02
CA LEU A 176 -16.49 -3.31 1.77
C LEU A 176 -17.61 -3.36 2.81
N ASP A 177 -17.30 -3.04 4.08
CA ASP A 177 -18.30 -3.00 5.14
C ASP A 177 -19.22 -1.81 5.00
N LEU A 178 -18.69 -0.63 4.67
CA LEU A 178 -19.48 0.58 4.37
C LEU A 178 -20.41 0.36 3.18
N LEU A 179 -19.96 -0.38 2.16
CA LEU A 179 -20.73 -0.66 0.96
C LEU A 179 -22.01 -1.47 1.23
N LYS A 180 -22.07 -2.22 2.35
CA LYS A 180 -23.28 -2.99 2.73
C LYS A 180 -24.46 -2.09 3.09
N ASP A 181 -24.17 -0.90 3.61
CA ASP A 181 -25.16 0.02 4.15
C ASP A 181 -25.59 1.14 3.16
N ILE A 182 -24.90 1.23 2.01
CA ILE A 182 -25.16 2.28 1.01
C ILE A 182 -25.99 1.71 -0.13
N LYS A 183 -27.16 2.31 -0.40
CA LYS A 183 -28.10 1.82 -1.44
C LYS A 183 -27.83 2.41 -2.84
N ASP A 184 -27.25 3.61 -2.90
CA ASP A 184 -27.13 4.39 -4.13
C ASP A 184 -25.68 4.43 -4.66
N VAL A 185 -24.99 3.28 -4.65
CA VAL A 185 -23.69 3.15 -5.31
C VAL A 185 -23.90 2.63 -6.72
N PRO A 186 -23.44 3.35 -7.74
CA PRO A 186 -23.45 2.84 -9.11
C PRO A 186 -22.63 1.54 -9.18
N ASP A 187 -23.15 0.54 -9.88
CA ASP A 187 -22.44 -0.72 -10.13
C ASP A 187 -21.84 -1.37 -8.86
N ILE A 188 -22.70 -1.56 -7.84
CA ILE A 188 -22.30 -2.12 -6.53
C ILE A 188 -21.51 -3.43 -6.68
N MET A 189 -21.90 -4.30 -7.62
CA MET A 189 -21.23 -5.59 -7.84
C MET A 189 -19.81 -5.37 -8.35
N ASP A 190 -19.62 -4.52 -9.34
CA ASP A 190 -18.30 -4.20 -9.89
C ASP A 190 -17.41 -3.54 -8.84
N THR A 191 -17.99 -2.68 -8.00
CA THR A 191 -17.27 -2.07 -6.87
C THR A 191 -16.82 -3.10 -5.84
N LYS A 192 -17.70 -4.08 -5.48
CA LYS A 192 -17.32 -5.19 -4.59
C LYS A 192 -16.21 -6.04 -5.17
N VAL A 193 -16.33 -6.40 -6.44
CA VAL A 193 -15.30 -7.19 -7.15
C VAL A 193 -13.98 -6.46 -7.14
N ARG A 194 -13.95 -5.20 -7.51
CA ARG A 194 -12.73 -4.36 -7.56
C ARG A 194 -12.09 -4.18 -6.18
N LEU A 195 -12.86 -3.84 -5.14
CA LEU A 195 -12.35 -3.69 -3.77
C LEU A 195 -11.80 -5.01 -3.23
N THR A 196 -12.50 -6.14 -3.50
CA THR A 196 -12.05 -7.45 -3.04
C THR A 196 -10.78 -7.88 -3.78
N SER A 197 -10.64 -7.55 -5.06
CA SER A 197 -9.41 -7.78 -5.84
C SER A 197 -8.21 -7.02 -5.26
N TYR A 198 -8.37 -5.73 -4.95
CA TYR A 198 -7.32 -4.93 -4.30
C TYR A 198 -6.95 -5.47 -2.91
N GLN A 199 -7.97 -5.83 -2.11
CA GLN A 199 -7.77 -6.44 -0.80
C GLN A 199 -6.98 -7.75 -0.93
N LEU A 200 -7.32 -8.58 -1.90
CA LEU A 200 -6.69 -9.86 -2.14
C LEU A 200 -5.23 -9.69 -2.57
N GLU A 201 -4.93 -8.78 -3.47
CA GLU A 201 -3.57 -8.46 -3.91
C GLU A 201 -2.66 -8.12 -2.72
N SER A 202 -3.14 -7.28 -1.80
CA SER A 202 -2.42 -6.95 -0.56
C SER A 202 -2.35 -8.14 0.39
N SER A 203 -3.44 -8.89 0.55
CA SER A 203 -3.52 -10.03 1.49
C SER A 203 -2.54 -11.15 1.14
N VAL A 204 -2.36 -11.48 -0.13
CA VAL A 204 -1.38 -12.49 -0.59
C VAL A 204 0.03 -12.15 -0.11
N ARG A 205 0.37 -10.87 -0.01
CA ARG A 205 1.69 -10.40 0.44
C ARG A 205 1.87 -10.43 1.95
N THR A 206 0.77 -10.42 2.74
CA THR A 206 0.85 -10.42 4.22
C THR A 206 1.23 -11.76 4.81
N LYS A 207 1.14 -12.86 4.06
CA LYS A 207 1.32 -14.25 4.51
C LYS A 207 0.36 -14.68 5.63
N GLN A 208 -0.76 -13.99 5.79
CA GLN A 208 -1.84 -14.38 6.70
C GLN A 208 -2.76 -15.39 6.00
N TYR A 209 -2.31 -16.63 5.86
CA TYR A 209 -2.92 -17.64 4.99
C TYR A 209 -4.43 -17.84 5.20
N ALA A 210 -4.88 -17.97 6.45
CA ALA A 210 -6.31 -18.18 6.75
C ALA A 210 -7.17 -16.98 6.31
N SER A 211 -6.67 -15.76 6.48
CA SER A 211 -7.37 -14.55 6.02
C SER A 211 -7.40 -14.48 4.49
N THR A 212 -6.27 -14.76 3.84
CA THR A 212 -6.14 -14.74 2.38
C THR A 212 -7.04 -15.79 1.73
N GLU A 213 -7.10 -17.00 2.27
CA GLU A 213 -7.98 -18.07 1.78
C GLU A 213 -9.46 -17.68 1.86
N ARG A 214 -9.86 -17.03 2.96
CA ARG A 214 -11.22 -16.51 3.11
C ARG A 214 -11.55 -15.45 2.05
N ILE A 215 -10.62 -14.51 1.80
CA ILE A 215 -10.81 -13.45 0.80
C ILE A 215 -10.85 -14.05 -0.61
N LEU A 216 -10.02 -15.05 -0.92
CA LEU A 216 -10.08 -15.81 -2.18
C LEU A 216 -11.45 -16.45 -2.39
N GLY A 217 -11.99 -17.09 -1.35
CA GLY A 217 -13.33 -17.68 -1.40
C GLY A 217 -14.42 -16.64 -1.61
N GLN A 218 -14.33 -15.48 -0.96
CA GLN A 218 -15.25 -14.36 -1.14
C GLN A 218 -15.18 -13.79 -2.56
N TYR A 219 -13.97 -13.59 -3.09
CA TYR A 219 -13.77 -13.10 -4.43
C TYR A 219 -14.36 -14.04 -5.47
N LYS A 220 -14.11 -15.35 -5.33
CA LYS A 220 -14.71 -16.37 -6.19
C LYS A 220 -16.23 -16.32 -6.15
N ALA A 221 -16.82 -16.25 -4.95
CA ALA A 221 -18.29 -16.19 -4.81
C ALA A 221 -18.89 -14.95 -5.49
N LEU A 222 -18.23 -13.79 -5.38
CA LEU A 222 -18.64 -12.57 -6.08
C LEU A 222 -18.55 -12.72 -7.59
N LEU A 223 -17.50 -13.35 -8.12
CA LEU A 223 -17.35 -13.59 -9.55
C LEU A 223 -18.40 -14.60 -10.06
N ASP A 224 -18.71 -15.64 -9.29
CA ASP A 224 -19.75 -16.62 -9.63
C ASP A 224 -21.16 -15.95 -9.67
N GLU A 225 -21.40 -14.93 -8.82
CA GLU A 225 -22.63 -14.12 -8.86
C GLU A 225 -22.62 -13.17 -10.05
N GLN A 226 -21.52 -12.47 -10.30
CA GLN A 226 -21.35 -11.55 -11.41
C GLN A 226 -21.44 -12.27 -12.76
N TYR A 227 -20.92 -13.50 -12.86
CA TYR A 227 -20.99 -14.32 -14.07
C TYR A 227 -22.43 -14.51 -14.56
N LYS A 228 -23.39 -14.72 -13.67
CA LYS A 228 -24.80 -14.87 -14.02
C LYS A 228 -25.33 -13.59 -14.67
N ILE A 229 -24.95 -12.42 -14.13
CA ILE A 229 -25.36 -11.10 -14.65
C ILE A 229 -24.77 -10.85 -16.05
N TYR A 230 -23.49 -11.18 -16.23
CA TYR A 230 -22.79 -10.98 -17.53
C TYR A 230 -23.24 -12.00 -18.60
N GLN A 231 -23.61 -13.20 -18.18
CA GLN A 231 -24.19 -14.20 -19.08
C GLN A 231 -25.51 -13.71 -19.68
N GLU A 232 -26.36 -13.08 -18.88
CA GLU A 232 -27.62 -12.48 -19.35
C GLU A 232 -27.39 -11.31 -20.32
N LYS A 233 -26.29 -10.55 -20.13
CA LYS A 233 -25.88 -9.42 -20.99
C LYS A 233 -25.09 -9.85 -22.23
N ASN A 234 -24.76 -11.13 -22.39
CA ASN A 234 -23.91 -11.68 -23.45
C ASN A 234 -22.49 -11.03 -23.54
N ASP A 235 -21.97 -10.56 -22.41
CA ASP A 235 -20.62 -9.99 -22.27
C ASP A 235 -19.78 -10.85 -21.32
N LEU A 236 -19.24 -11.94 -21.84
CA LEU A 236 -18.44 -12.88 -21.04
C LEU A 236 -16.94 -12.57 -21.04
N LEU A 237 -16.48 -11.62 -21.85
CA LEU A 237 -15.06 -11.33 -21.96
C LEU A 237 -14.50 -10.72 -20.67
N SER A 238 -15.19 -9.72 -20.12
CA SER A 238 -14.79 -9.03 -18.89
C SER A 238 -14.72 -9.98 -17.69
N ILE A 239 -15.71 -10.86 -17.55
CA ILE A 239 -15.72 -11.82 -16.43
C ILE A 239 -14.67 -12.92 -16.55
N LYS A 240 -14.32 -13.34 -17.77
CA LYS A 240 -13.22 -14.28 -18.00
C LYS A 240 -11.90 -13.70 -17.51
N ARG A 241 -11.67 -12.41 -17.73
CA ARG A 241 -10.49 -11.69 -17.26
C ARG A 241 -10.37 -11.71 -15.73
N GLU A 242 -11.49 -11.53 -15.02
CA GLU A 242 -11.52 -11.58 -13.56
C GLU A 242 -11.25 -13.01 -13.02
N TYR A 243 -11.76 -14.05 -13.67
CA TYR A 243 -11.42 -15.45 -13.32
C TYR A 243 -9.94 -15.76 -13.57
N TRP A 244 -9.37 -15.22 -14.65
CA TRP A 244 -7.93 -15.38 -14.92
C TRP A 244 -7.10 -14.78 -13.78
N LEU A 245 -7.46 -13.58 -13.35
CA LEU A 245 -6.83 -12.90 -12.22
C LEU A 245 -7.02 -13.67 -10.91
N LEU A 246 -8.23 -14.16 -10.64
CA LEU A 246 -8.53 -14.98 -9.46
C LEU A 246 -7.61 -16.20 -9.38
N TYR A 247 -7.50 -16.98 -10.46
CA TYR A 247 -6.67 -18.17 -10.45
C TYR A 247 -5.17 -17.86 -10.42
N SER A 248 -4.76 -16.71 -10.93
CA SER A 248 -3.40 -16.19 -10.73
C SER A 248 -3.12 -15.90 -9.25
N PHE A 249 -4.07 -15.33 -8.53
CA PHE A 249 -3.96 -15.14 -7.07
C PHE A 249 -3.95 -16.46 -6.30
N TYR A 250 -4.78 -17.45 -6.68
CA TYR A 250 -4.70 -18.79 -6.10
C TYR A 250 -3.33 -19.42 -6.31
N THR A 251 -2.76 -19.29 -7.51
CA THR A 251 -1.41 -19.77 -7.80
C THR A 251 -0.38 -19.10 -6.89
N SER A 252 -0.43 -17.76 -6.76
CA SER A 252 0.46 -17.01 -5.88
C SER A 252 0.31 -17.42 -4.41
N PHE A 253 -0.92 -17.66 -3.98
CA PHE A 253 -1.24 -18.12 -2.62
C PHE A 253 -0.61 -19.49 -2.34
N TYR A 254 -0.80 -20.47 -3.21
CA TYR A 254 -0.22 -21.81 -3.04
C TYR A 254 1.30 -21.80 -3.14
N LEU A 255 1.88 -20.97 -4.04
CA LEU A 255 3.33 -20.77 -4.10
C LEU A 255 3.89 -20.23 -2.79
N SER A 256 3.18 -19.32 -2.13
CA SER A 256 3.60 -18.75 -0.84
C SER A 256 3.63 -19.78 0.28
N GLN A 257 2.87 -20.88 0.15
CA GLN A 257 2.85 -22.02 1.07
C GLN A 257 3.82 -23.14 0.68
N GLY A 258 4.44 -23.03 -0.50
CA GLY A 258 5.28 -24.11 -1.05
C GLY A 258 4.49 -25.27 -1.67
N ASP A 259 3.18 -25.12 -1.85
CA ASP A 259 2.31 -26.12 -2.45
C ASP A 259 2.33 -26.03 -3.98
N LEU A 260 3.32 -26.66 -4.60
CA LEU A 260 3.51 -26.63 -6.05
C LEU A 260 2.41 -27.38 -6.82
N GLU A 261 1.77 -28.38 -6.22
CA GLU A 261 0.73 -29.16 -6.89
C GLU A 261 -0.54 -28.33 -7.09
N ASN A 262 -1.02 -27.69 -6.02
CA ASN A 262 -2.19 -26.83 -6.11
C ASN A 262 -1.89 -25.53 -6.87
N ALA A 263 -0.65 -25.01 -6.76
CA ALA A 263 -0.20 -23.89 -7.57
C ALA A 263 -0.28 -24.22 -9.08
N LYS A 264 0.17 -25.41 -9.49
CA LYS A 264 0.05 -25.87 -10.88
C LYS A 264 -1.39 -25.96 -11.34
N ARG A 265 -2.24 -26.61 -10.54
CA ARG A 265 -3.67 -26.75 -10.88
C ARG A 265 -4.33 -25.38 -11.10
N SER A 266 -4.03 -24.42 -10.22
CA SER A 266 -4.56 -23.07 -10.32
C SER A 266 -4.01 -22.33 -11.55
N LEU A 267 -2.73 -22.51 -11.87
CA LEU A 267 -2.11 -21.93 -13.05
C LEU A 267 -2.70 -22.49 -14.35
N ASP A 268 -2.95 -23.79 -14.40
CA ASP A 268 -3.60 -24.46 -15.54
C ASP A 268 -5.05 -23.96 -15.70
N GLN A 269 -5.76 -23.76 -14.59
CA GLN A 269 -7.09 -23.14 -14.61
C GLN A 269 -7.04 -21.69 -15.10
N ALA A 270 -6.10 -20.88 -14.62
CA ALA A 270 -5.91 -19.52 -15.13
C ALA A 270 -5.73 -19.56 -16.67
N SER A 271 -4.85 -20.42 -17.17
CA SER A 271 -4.61 -20.60 -18.61
C SER A 271 -5.86 -20.88 -19.42
N SER A 272 -6.84 -21.59 -18.84
CA SER A 272 -8.09 -21.94 -19.54
C SER A 272 -9.00 -20.73 -19.81
N TYR A 273 -8.77 -19.61 -19.12
CA TYR A 273 -9.51 -18.37 -19.33
C TYR A 273 -8.79 -17.40 -20.29
N ALA A 274 -7.58 -17.73 -20.78
CA ALA A 274 -6.84 -16.91 -21.72
C ALA A 274 -7.66 -16.68 -22.99
N ASP A 275 -7.67 -15.43 -23.49
CA ASP A 275 -8.35 -15.05 -24.72
C ASP A 275 -7.38 -14.30 -25.63
N SER A 276 -7.37 -14.64 -26.93
CA SER A 276 -6.50 -14.05 -27.94
C SER A 276 -6.82 -12.57 -28.25
N ASN A 277 -7.97 -12.08 -27.80
CA ASN A 277 -8.39 -10.68 -28.02
C ASN A 277 -7.89 -9.72 -26.93
N TRP A 278 -7.17 -10.21 -25.92
CA TRP A 278 -6.66 -9.36 -24.87
C TRP A 278 -5.44 -8.57 -25.32
N VAL A 279 -5.39 -7.31 -24.91
CA VAL A 279 -4.33 -6.39 -25.30
C VAL A 279 -3.07 -6.68 -24.48
N GLU A 280 -1.94 -6.74 -25.16
CA GLU A 280 -0.62 -6.86 -24.55
C GLU A 280 -0.38 -5.72 -23.53
N GLY A 281 0.14 -6.06 -22.36
CA GLY A 281 0.31 -5.09 -21.25
C GLY A 281 -0.90 -4.93 -20.33
N ASP A 282 -1.98 -5.67 -20.53
CA ASP A 282 -3.09 -5.71 -19.56
C ASP A 282 -2.61 -6.21 -18.19
N TYR A 283 -3.11 -5.57 -17.13
CA TYR A 283 -2.76 -5.91 -15.74
C TYR A 283 -2.96 -7.40 -15.40
N ALA A 284 -4.03 -8.02 -15.89
CA ALA A 284 -4.31 -9.43 -15.62
C ALA A 284 -3.29 -10.35 -16.32
N ILE A 285 -2.86 -9.99 -17.55
CA ILE A 285 -1.83 -10.72 -18.29
C ILE A 285 -0.49 -10.63 -17.56
N ASN A 286 -0.08 -9.42 -17.19
CA ASN A 286 1.18 -9.21 -16.48
C ASN A 286 1.19 -9.94 -15.13
N THR A 287 0.07 -9.89 -14.38
CA THR A 287 -0.08 -10.63 -13.12
C THR A 287 0.06 -12.14 -13.34
N TYR A 288 -0.61 -12.68 -14.36
CA TYR A 288 -0.52 -14.10 -14.71
C TYR A 288 0.90 -14.50 -15.10
N LEU A 289 1.55 -13.76 -16.00
CA LEU A 289 2.91 -14.05 -16.44
C LEU A 289 3.92 -13.96 -15.31
N ALA A 290 3.78 -12.96 -14.43
CA ALA A 290 4.64 -12.80 -13.26
C ALA A 290 4.47 -13.98 -12.27
N VAL A 291 3.26 -14.45 -12.05
CA VAL A 291 2.98 -15.62 -11.19
C VAL A 291 3.46 -16.91 -11.85
N LYS A 292 3.26 -17.05 -13.16
CA LYS A 292 3.76 -18.18 -13.97
C LYS A 292 5.29 -18.27 -13.91
N ALA A 293 5.99 -17.13 -14.01
CA ALA A 293 7.44 -17.07 -13.85
C ALA A 293 7.88 -17.56 -12.46
N ARG A 294 7.19 -17.13 -11.39
CA ARG A 294 7.47 -17.56 -10.02
C ARG A 294 7.21 -19.05 -9.83
N TYR A 295 6.13 -19.57 -10.43
CA TYR A 295 5.86 -21.01 -10.43
C TYR A 295 6.99 -21.81 -11.10
N HIS A 296 7.40 -21.43 -12.31
CA HIS A 296 8.47 -22.13 -13.04
C HIS A 296 9.80 -22.06 -12.31
N LYS A 297 10.13 -20.94 -11.68
CA LYS A 297 11.31 -20.85 -10.79
C LYS A 297 11.21 -21.85 -9.65
N ALA A 298 10.07 -21.93 -8.96
CA ALA A 298 9.86 -22.84 -7.85
C ALA A 298 9.86 -24.31 -8.28
N ALA A 299 9.42 -24.60 -9.50
CA ALA A 299 9.46 -25.91 -10.12
C ALA A 299 10.84 -26.29 -10.70
N GLY A 300 11.82 -25.38 -10.69
CA GLY A 300 13.18 -25.61 -11.21
C GLY A 300 13.34 -25.37 -12.72
N ASP A 301 12.29 -24.91 -13.41
CA ASP A 301 12.33 -24.57 -14.83
C ASP A 301 12.75 -23.11 -15.03
N ILE A 302 14.03 -22.86 -14.87
CA ILE A 302 14.60 -21.52 -14.93
C ILE A 302 14.47 -20.87 -16.31
N PRO A 303 14.69 -21.57 -17.44
CA PRO A 303 14.52 -20.97 -18.77
C PRO A 303 13.11 -20.41 -19.00
N LEU A 304 12.08 -21.16 -18.60
CA LEU A 304 10.70 -20.72 -18.78
C LEU A 304 10.32 -19.60 -17.78
N ALA A 305 10.88 -19.63 -16.56
CA ALA A 305 10.74 -18.55 -15.60
C ALA A 305 11.30 -17.22 -16.15
N LEU A 306 12.50 -17.27 -16.76
CA LEU A 306 13.13 -16.11 -17.39
C LEU A 306 12.35 -15.61 -18.61
N HIS A 307 11.82 -16.52 -19.41
CA HIS A 307 11.00 -16.16 -20.57
C HIS A 307 9.76 -15.37 -20.12
N CYS A 308 8.98 -15.93 -19.19
CA CYS A 308 7.77 -15.26 -18.70
C CYS A 308 8.05 -13.91 -18.03
N ILE A 309 9.11 -13.81 -17.22
CA ILE A 309 9.40 -12.51 -16.57
C ILE A 309 9.94 -11.49 -17.56
N ASN A 310 10.59 -11.88 -18.63
CA ASN A 310 11.01 -10.98 -19.69
C ASN A 310 9.80 -10.39 -20.43
N GLU A 311 8.79 -11.19 -20.77
CA GLU A 311 7.54 -10.70 -21.37
C GLU A 311 6.85 -9.65 -20.46
N VAL A 312 6.79 -9.88 -19.16
CA VAL A 312 6.27 -8.87 -18.20
C VAL A 312 7.09 -7.58 -18.27
N LEU A 313 8.42 -7.70 -18.27
CA LEU A 313 9.32 -6.54 -18.27
C LEU A 313 9.38 -5.77 -19.61
N GLU A 314 8.86 -6.33 -20.69
CA GLU A 314 8.67 -5.62 -21.96
C GLU A 314 7.52 -4.62 -21.89
N THR A 315 6.46 -4.95 -21.16
CA THR A 315 5.24 -4.15 -21.07
C THR A 315 5.18 -3.32 -19.79
N GLU A 316 5.61 -3.87 -18.66
CA GLU A 316 5.58 -3.21 -17.36
C GLU A 316 6.83 -3.54 -16.54
N ARG A 317 7.50 -2.51 -16.04
CA ARG A 317 8.76 -2.65 -15.30
C ARG A 317 8.55 -2.33 -13.82
N LEU A 318 7.92 -3.26 -13.11
CA LEU A 318 7.74 -3.15 -11.66
C LEU A 318 9.04 -3.52 -10.93
N PRO A 319 9.38 -2.80 -9.86
CA PRO A 319 10.58 -3.09 -9.07
C PRO A 319 10.68 -4.54 -8.58
N GLU A 320 9.57 -5.13 -8.20
CA GLU A 320 9.50 -6.51 -7.75
C GLU A 320 9.79 -7.56 -8.83
N ASP A 321 9.45 -7.26 -10.07
CA ASP A 321 9.67 -8.17 -11.19
C ASP A 321 11.11 -8.05 -11.71
N ILE A 322 11.66 -6.84 -11.71
CA ILE A 322 13.09 -6.61 -11.95
C ILE A 322 13.93 -7.32 -10.88
N GLN A 323 13.56 -7.19 -9.60
CA GLN A 323 14.23 -7.87 -8.50
C GLN A 323 14.14 -9.39 -8.65
N PHE A 324 12.97 -9.92 -8.98
CA PHE A 324 12.77 -11.35 -9.19
C PHE A 324 13.67 -11.91 -10.31
N LYS A 325 13.78 -11.19 -11.44
CA LYS A 325 14.72 -11.55 -12.51
C LYS A 325 16.17 -11.49 -12.05
N ALA A 326 16.54 -10.42 -11.33
CA ALA A 326 17.89 -10.28 -10.81
C ALA A 326 18.27 -11.41 -9.85
N ASP A 327 17.33 -11.86 -9.01
CA ASP A 327 17.55 -12.99 -8.10
C ASP A 327 17.78 -14.30 -8.85
N ILE A 328 17.06 -14.55 -9.94
CA ILE A 328 17.30 -15.72 -10.80
C ILE A 328 18.70 -15.67 -11.43
N LEU A 329 19.06 -14.54 -12.04
CA LEU A 329 20.36 -14.36 -12.70
C LEU A 329 21.52 -14.45 -11.71
N LYS A 330 21.32 -13.97 -10.48
CA LYS A 330 22.30 -14.07 -9.40
C LYS A 330 22.55 -15.54 -9.00
N GLU A 331 21.50 -16.34 -8.89
CA GLU A 331 21.60 -17.78 -8.62
C GLU A 331 22.37 -18.52 -9.74
N GLN A 332 22.31 -17.99 -10.96
CA GLN A 332 23.07 -18.52 -12.11
C GLN A 332 24.51 -17.98 -12.23
N GLY A 333 24.91 -17.05 -11.36
CA GLY A 333 26.25 -16.45 -11.39
C GLY A 333 26.43 -15.38 -12.46
N LEU A 334 25.38 -14.90 -13.12
CA LEU A 334 25.39 -13.89 -14.18
C LEU A 334 25.47 -12.47 -13.60
N LEU A 335 26.51 -12.19 -12.80
CA LEU A 335 26.65 -10.96 -12.03
C LEU A 335 26.64 -9.69 -12.89
N GLY A 336 27.15 -9.75 -14.14
CA GLY A 336 27.12 -8.60 -15.04
C GLY A 336 25.71 -8.15 -15.43
N GLU A 337 24.82 -9.13 -15.72
CA GLU A 337 23.43 -8.85 -16.03
C GLU A 337 22.65 -8.37 -14.78
N VAL A 338 22.95 -8.93 -13.62
CA VAL A 338 22.40 -8.50 -12.34
C VAL A 338 22.73 -7.03 -12.07
N MET A 339 23.99 -6.63 -12.31
CA MET A 339 24.40 -5.22 -12.14
C MET A 339 23.65 -4.29 -13.08
N ALA A 340 23.49 -4.67 -14.34
CA ALA A 340 22.71 -3.87 -15.31
C ALA A 340 21.23 -3.70 -14.88
N LEU A 341 20.61 -4.75 -14.34
CA LEU A 341 19.25 -4.69 -13.81
C LEU A 341 19.13 -3.79 -12.56
N TYR A 342 20.13 -3.82 -11.69
CA TYR A 342 20.16 -2.94 -10.52
C TYR A 342 20.42 -1.48 -10.91
N ASP A 343 21.27 -1.22 -11.89
CA ASP A 343 21.44 0.13 -12.45
C ASP A 343 20.14 0.65 -13.07
N GLU A 344 19.43 -0.21 -13.77
CA GLU A 344 18.11 0.10 -14.33
C GLU A 344 17.07 0.32 -13.22
N LEU A 345 16.99 -0.57 -12.24
CA LEU A 345 16.09 -0.44 -11.09
C LEU A 345 16.35 0.87 -10.37
N TYR A 346 17.61 1.20 -10.13
CA TYR A 346 18.01 2.46 -9.52
C TYR A 346 17.58 3.66 -10.39
N SER A 347 17.83 3.62 -11.70
CA SER A 347 17.43 4.70 -12.62
C SER A 347 15.91 4.87 -12.70
N THR A 348 15.19 3.77 -12.68
CA THR A 348 13.71 3.76 -12.68
C THR A 348 13.14 4.31 -11.39
N LEU A 349 13.70 3.90 -10.25
CA LEU A 349 13.34 4.42 -8.94
C LEU A 349 13.68 5.90 -8.79
N THR A 350 14.80 6.35 -9.37
CA THR A 350 15.22 7.76 -9.33
C THR A 350 14.42 8.64 -10.28
N LYS A 351 14.14 8.18 -11.50
CA LYS A 351 13.31 8.91 -12.47
C LYS A 351 11.85 9.04 -12.04
N ARG A 352 11.27 7.97 -11.46
CA ARG A 352 9.87 7.98 -10.99
C ARG A 352 9.69 8.64 -9.63
N ARG A 353 10.72 8.69 -8.79
CA ARG A 353 10.57 8.98 -7.36
C ARG A 353 11.45 10.10 -6.83
N GLY A 354 12.37 10.64 -7.61
CA GLY A 354 13.27 11.72 -7.19
C GLY A 354 13.90 11.49 -5.80
N THR A 355 14.79 12.38 -5.37
CA THR A 355 15.40 12.36 -4.03
C THR A 355 14.38 12.52 -2.89
N SER A 356 13.16 12.92 -3.20
CA SER A 356 12.10 13.18 -2.23
C SER A 356 11.36 11.92 -1.76
N PHE A 357 11.37 10.81 -2.53
CA PHE A 357 10.55 9.63 -2.21
C PHE A 357 10.83 9.03 -0.83
N LEU A 358 12.10 8.73 -0.54
CA LEU A 358 12.47 8.16 0.77
C LEU A 358 12.25 9.16 1.91
N ARG A 359 12.46 10.44 1.63
CA ARG A 359 12.15 11.52 2.57
C ARG A 359 10.64 11.64 2.79
N GLN A 360 9.84 11.53 1.74
CA GLN A 360 8.37 11.57 1.79
C GLN A 360 7.79 10.37 2.53
N VAL A 361 8.25 9.14 2.27
CA VAL A 361 7.81 7.94 3.01
C VAL A 361 8.12 8.06 4.49
N ASN A 362 9.27 8.61 4.86
CA ASN A 362 9.64 8.81 6.26
C ASN A 362 8.82 9.94 6.90
N GLN A 363 8.56 11.03 6.18
CA GLN A 363 7.69 12.12 6.66
C GLN A 363 6.24 11.67 6.83
N LEU A 364 5.70 10.88 5.89
CA LEU A 364 4.37 10.27 5.98
C LEU A 364 4.21 9.40 7.22
N ARG A 365 5.22 8.59 7.49
CA ARG A 365 5.23 7.74 8.69
C ARG A 365 5.26 8.58 9.96
N THR A 366 6.09 9.62 9.99
CA THR A 366 6.16 10.56 11.13
C THR A 366 4.83 11.31 11.33
N LEU A 367 4.19 11.75 10.23
CA LEU A 367 2.87 12.41 10.29
C LEU A 367 1.77 11.46 10.77
N HIS A 368 1.77 10.21 10.30
CA HIS A 368 0.82 9.20 10.75
C HIS A 368 1.04 8.85 12.24
N GLU A 369 2.30 8.66 12.65
CA GLU A 369 2.67 8.42 14.06
C GLU A 369 2.33 9.62 14.96
N LEU A 370 2.52 10.86 14.46
CA LEU A 370 2.10 12.08 15.16
C LEU A 370 0.58 12.15 15.29
N HIS A 371 -0.15 11.81 14.24
CA HIS A 371 -1.61 11.82 14.26
C HIS A 371 -2.20 10.72 15.16
N GLU A 372 -1.66 9.50 15.11
CA GLU A 372 -2.02 8.45 16.09
C GLU A 372 -1.69 8.89 17.53
N LYS A 373 -0.57 9.59 17.71
CA LYS A 373 -0.18 10.11 19.02
C LYS A 373 -1.12 11.21 19.50
N GLU A 374 -1.50 12.14 18.60
CA GLU A 374 -2.50 13.18 18.90
C GLU A 374 -3.88 12.59 19.22
N LEU A 375 -4.32 11.58 18.48
CA LEU A 375 -5.57 10.86 18.77
C LEU A 375 -5.49 10.16 20.12
N LYS A 376 -4.40 9.45 20.39
CA LYS A 376 -4.18 8.81 21.70
C LYS A 376 -4.05 9.82 22.84
N GLU A 377 -3.40 10.97 22.60
CA GLU A 377 -3.33 12.05 23.59
C GLU A 377 -4.68 12.71 23.86
N THR A 378 -5.52 12.88 22.83
CA THR A 378 -6.89 13.38 23.00
C THR A 378 -7.79 12.37 23.71
N GLU A 379 -7.72 11.10 23.34
CA GLU A 379 -8.43 10.02 24.05
C GLU A 379 -7.97 9.89 25.50
N LEU A 380 -6.66 10.01 25.76
CA LEU A 380 -6.09 10.00 27.10
C LEU A 380 -6.51 11.25 27.90
N LYS A 381 -6.57 12.42 27.29
CA LYS A 381 -7.10 13.62 27.94
C LYS A 381 -8.59 13.49 28.26
N GLU A 382 -9.38 12.97 27.33
CA GLU A 382 -10.81 12.72 27.57
C GLU A 382 -11.03 11.64 28.63
N ALA A 383 -10.25 10.54 28.57
CA ALA A 383 -10.27 9.50 29.61
C ALA A 383 -9.82 10.06 30.96
N GLY A 384 -8.77 10.88 30.98
CA GLY A 384 -8.30 11.59 32.17
C GLY A 384 -9.37 12.51 32.76
N GLN A 385 -10.06 13.27 31.91
CA GLN A 385 -11.17 14.14 32.33
C GLN A 385 -12.38 13.33 32.81
N ARG A 386 -12.68 12.17 32.19
CA ARG A 386 -13.74 11.27 32.65
C ARG A 386 -13.38 10.62 34.00
N ILE A 387 -12.12 10.28 34.21
CA ILE A 387 -11.61 9.75 35.47
C ILE A 387 -11.65 10.85 36.57
N ALA A 388 -11.20 12.07 36.25
CA ALA A 388 -11.25 13.20 37.14
C ALA A 388 -12.70 13.54 37.55
N ARG A 389 -13.64 13.59 36.60
CA ARG A 389 -15.08 13.80 36.93
C ARG A 389 -15.67 12.66 37.75
N LYS A 390 -15.24 11.41 37.48
CA LYS A 390 -15.64 10.27 38.33
C LYS A 390 -15.02 10.34 39.73
N GLN A 391 -13.80 10.82 39.85
CA GLN A 391 -13.16 11.06 41.15
C GLN A 391 -13.84 12.20 41.91
N ASP A 392 -14.18 13.31 41.25
CA ASP A 392 -14.93 14.40 41.86
C ASP A 392 -16.32 13.96 42.28
N LEU A 393 -17.01 13.15 41.45
CA LEU A 393 -18.29 12.58 41.83
C LEU A 393 -18.17 11.57 42.99
N LEU A 394 -17.11 10.75 42.97
CA LEU A 394 -16.80 9.82 44.07
C LEU A 394 -16.47 10.58 45.36
N ILE A 395 -15.69 11.66 45.29
CA ILE A 395 -15.37 12.50 46.44
C ILE A 395 -16.64 13.19 46.97
N PHE A 396 -17.52 13.66 46.09
CA PHE A 396 -18.80 14.23 46.46
C PHE A 396 -19.73 13.21 47.10
N ILE A 397 -19.82 12.01 46.51
CA ILE A 397 -20.60 10.88 47.07
C ILE A 397 -19.99 10.40 48.41
N LEU A 398 -18.64 10.36 48.48
CA LEU A 398 -17.94 9.99 49.70
C LEU A 398 -18.17 11.02 50.82
N SER A 399 -18.16 12.33 50.49
CA SER A 399 -18.43 13.39 51.45
C SER A 399 -19.87 13.32 51.98
N ILE A 400 -20.84 13.08 51.11
CA ILE A 400 -22.24 12.83 51.53
C ILE A 400 -22.36 11.55 52.36
N SER A 401 -21.65 10.47 51.93
CA SER A 401 -21.65 9.20 52.68
C SER A 401 -21.04 9.34 54.06
N VAL A 402 -19.98 10.14 54.18
CA VAL A 402 -19.35 10.43 55.48
C VAL A 402 -20.30 11.25 56.39
N VAL A 403 -21.00 12.25 55.84
CA VAL A 403 -21.98 13.02 56.57
C VAL A 403 -23.16 12.14 57.04
N LEU A 404 -23.62 11.24 56.16
CA LEU A 404 -24.68 10.28 56.48
C LEU A 404 -24.22 9.25 57.52
N LEU A 405 -22.97 8.80 57.46
CA LEU A 405 -22.37 7.91 58.45
C LEU A 405 -22.19 8.60 59.80
N ILE A 406 -21.81 9.89 59.80
CA ILE A 406 -21.75 10.69 61.05
C ILE A 406 -23.15 10.88 61.63
N LEU A 407 -24.16 11.14 60.77
CA LEU A 407 -25.56 11.27 61.17
C LEU A 407 -26.13 9.93 61.71
N LEU A 408 -25.80 8.83 61.04
CA LEU A 408 -26.18 7.47 61.48
C LEU A 408 -25.40 7.02 62.73
N TYR A 409 -24.14 7.44 62.86
CA TYR A 409 -23.33 7.19 64.05
C TYR A 409 -23.90 7.93 65.29
N VAL A 410 -24.35 9.14 65.05
CA VAL A 410 -25.06 9.91 66.10
C VAL A 410 -26.42 9.29 66.46
N LEU A 411 -27.05 8.64 65.44
CA LEU A 411 -28.37 8.02 65.62
C LEU A 411 -28.36 6.60 66.22
N PHE A 412 -27.28 6.07 66.59
CA PHE A 412 -27.19 4.81 67.31
C PHE A 412 -26.41 3.66 66.72
N LEU A 413 -25.36 3.26 67.36
CA LEU A 413 -24.98 1.87 67.64
C LEU A 413 -24.83 0.87 66.48
N TYR A 414 -24.39 1.35 65.28
CA TYR A 414 -24.11 0.44 64.21
C TYR A 414 -22.61 0.16 63.99
N TYR A 415 -21.88 0.07 65.02
CA TYR A 415 -20.45 -0.23 65.04
C TYR A 415 -20.08 -1.54 64.30
N ARG A 416 -20.96 -2.53 64.35
CA ARG A 416 -20.73 -3.79 63.61
C ARG A 416 -20.87 -3.67 62.14
N HIS A 417 -21.74 -2.81 61.62
CA HIS A 417 -21.96 -2.63 60.18
C HIS A 417 -20.85 -1.80 59.53
N LEU A 418 -20.31 -0.83 60.27
CA LEU A 418 -19.20 0.01 59.82
C LEU A 418 -17.91 -0.80 59.57
N ARG A 419 -17.69 -1.83 60.39
CA ARG A 419 -16.50 -2.68 60.26
C ARG A 419 -16.54 -3.56 58.99
N SER A 420 -17.72 -4.03 58.60
CA SER A 420 -17.93 -4.80 57.37
C SER A 420 -17.76 -3.94 56.13
N LEU A 421 -18.29 -2.70 56.15
CA LEU A 421 -18.19 -1.76 55.04
C LEU A 421 -16.75 -1.30 54.79
N LYS A 422 -16.01 -1.07 55.89
CA LYS A 422 -14.59 -0.69 55.82
C LYS A 422 -13.73 -1.76 55.12
N ASN A 423 -14.00 -3.03 55.43
CA ASN A 423 -13.25 -4.14 54.85
C ASN A 423 -13.61 -4.38 53.35
N GLN A 424 -14.85 -4.08 52.95
CA GLN A 424 -15.23 -4.15 51.55
C GLN A 424 -14.57 -3.02 50.72
N LEU A 425 -14.60 -1.80 51.24
CA LEU A 425 -13.98 -0.64 50.58
C LEU A 425 -12.46 -0.80 50.41
N GLN A 426 -11.81 -1.45 51.38
CA GLN A 426 -10.38 -1.72 51.30
C GLN A 426 -10.03 -2.72 50.20
N ARG A 427 -10.84 -3.77 50.01
CA ARG A 427 -10.69 -4.76 48.96
C ARG A 427 -10.91 -4.17 47.55
N GLU A 428 -11.91 -3.32 47.39
CA GLU A 428 -12.14 -2.63 46.13
C GLU A 428 -11.01 -1.65 45.77
N LYS A 429 -10.47 -0.97 46.81
CA LYS A 429 -9.31 -0.08 46.63
C LYS A 429 -8.05 -0.84 46.23
N GLU A 430 -7.81 -2.02 46.77
CA GLU A 430 -6.69 -2.87 46.37
C GLU A 430 -6.83 -3.37 44.93
N LEU A 431 -8.04 -3.78 44.51
CA LEU A 431 -8.34 -4.19 43.16
C LEU A 431 -8.19 -3.03 42.15
N LEU A 432 -8.63 -1.83 42.55
CA LEU A 432 -8.52 -0.64 41.69
C LEU A 432 -7.04 -0.20 41.52
N LEU A 433 -6.26 -0.28 42.60
CA LEU A 433 -4.82 0.03 42.57
C LEU A 433 -4.02 -0.97 41.70
N GLU A 434 -4.43 -2.24 41.72
CA GLU A 434 -3.82 -3.27 40.88
C GLU A 434 -4.11 -3.05 39.41
N SER A 435 -5.35 -2.68 39.08
CA SER A 435 -5.75 -2.33 37.70
C SER A 435 -5.03 -1.08 37.17
N GLN A 436 -4.88 -0.04 38.03
CA GLN A 436 -4.12 1.16 37.65
C GLN A 436 -2.63 0.86 37.38
N ARG A 437 -2.02 -0.02 38.19
CA ARG A 437 -0.62 -0.42 37.95
C ARG A 437 -0.42 -1.17 36.66
N GLN A 438 -1.37 -2.02 36.26
CA GLN A 438 -1.30 -2.73 34.99
C GLN A 438 -1.41 -1.76 33.78
N LEU A 439 -2.35 -0.81 33.84
CA LEU A 439 -2.54 0.21 32.80
C LEU A 439 -1.30 1.10 32.59
N ILE A 440 -0.65 1.51 33.70
CA ILE A 440 0.58 2.31 33.61
C ILE A 440 1.71 1.49 32.95
N LYS A 441 1.83 0.21 33.27
CA LYS A 441 2.86 -0.67 32.70
C LYS A 441 2.69 -0.90 31.21
N GLU A 442 1.45 -1.06 30.77
CA GLU A 442 1.15 -1.20 29.34
C GLU A 442 1.39 0.10 28.57
N LYS A 443 1.02 1.25 29.17
CA LYS A 443 1.27 2.56 28.58
C LYS A 443 2.77 2.82 28.39
N THR A 444 3.58 2.56 29.42
CA THR A 444 5.04 2.77 29.33
C THR A 444 5.66 1.89 28.23
N ARG A 445 5.20 0.64 28.11
CA ARG A 445 5.66 -0.27 27.07
C ARG A 445 5.30 0.20 25.64
N ALA A 446 4.10 0.73 25.48
CA ALA A 446 3.66 1.28 24.20
C ALA A 446 4.44 2.56 23.82
N GLU A 447 4.74 3.43 24.81
CA GLU A 447 5.53 4.64 24.61
C GLU A 447 7.00 4.32 24.25
N GLU A 448 7.62 3.34 24.91
CA GLU A 448 8.97 2.88 24.59
C GLU A 448 9.06 2.29 23.16
N ALA A 449 8.08 1.46 22.78
CA ALA A 449 8.01 0.88 21.44
C ALA A 449 7.85 1.96 20.35
N SER A 450 7.03 3.00 20.61
CA SER A 450 6.84 4.13 19.71
C SER A 450 8.12 4.97 19.55
N LEU A 451 8.84 5.22 20.64
CA LEU A 451 10.11 5.97 20.63
C LEU A 451 11.20 5.23 19.84
N MET A 452 11.34 3.91 20.07
CA MET A 452 12.29 3.10 19.31
C MET A 452 11.98 3.10 17.81
N LYS A 453 10.71 3.00 17.45
CA LYS A 453 10.27 3.03 16.06
C LYS A 453 10.59 4.37 15.39
N SER A 454 10.37 5.48 16.09
CA SER A 454 10.67 6.82 15.57
C SER A 454 12.18 7.05 15.41
N ALA A 455 12.99 6.60 16.37
CA ALA A 455 14.44 6.70 16.30
C ALA A 455 15.01 5.85 15.14
N PHE A 456 14.48 4.66 14.93
CA PHE A 456 14.87 3.80 13.81
C PHE A 456 14.65 4.50 12.46
N LEU A 457 13.48 5.11 12.28
CA LEU A 457 13.14 5.78 11.04
C LEU A 457 13.99 7.02 10.77
N ALA A 458 14.29 7.80 11.82
CA ALA A 458 15.17 8.95 11.71
C ALA A 458 16.57 8.52 11.25
N ASN A 459 17.10 7.45 11.84
CA ASN A 459 18.40 6.91 11.46
C ASN A 459 18.39 6.37 10.01
N MET A 460 17.34 5.63 9.63
CA MET A 460 17.20 5.12 8.26
C MET A 460 17.16 6.24 7.22
N SER A 461 16.45 7.33 7.53
CA SER A 461 16.41 8.50 6.65
C SER A 461 17.78 9.11 6.41
N HIS A 462 18.60 9.16 7.45
CA HIS A 462 19.97 9.68 7.36
C HIS A 462 20.86 8.75 6.52
N GLU A 463 20.82 7.46 6.83
CA GLU A 463 21.64 6.44 6.15
C GLU A 463 21.32 6.29 4.65
N VAL A 464 20.07 6.55 4.27
CA VAL A 464 19.64 6.57 2.86
C VAL A 464 20.06 7.84 2.14
N ARG A 465 19.97 9.00 2.83
CA ARG A 465 20.24 10.31 2.21
C ARG A 465 21.68 10.45 1.76
N THR A 466 22.62 9.92 2.55
CA THR A 466 24.07 10.07 2.29
C THR A 466 24.49 9.45 0.95
N PRO A 467 24.26 8.16 0.69
CA PRO A 467 24.63 7.57 -0.60
C PRO A 467 23.81 8.16 -1.76
N LEU A 468 22.56 8.54 -1.53
CA LEU A 468 21.71 9.14 -2.56
C LEU A 468 22.25 10.50 -3.00
N ASN A 469 22.67 11.35 -2.07
CA ASN A 469 23.27 12.64 -2.39
C ASN A 469 24.58 12.48 -3.16
N ALA A 470 25.39 11.47 -2.82
CA ALA A 470 26.61 11.16 -3.57
C ALA A 470 26.29 10.76 -5.01
N ILE A 471 25.31 9.87 -5.21
CA ILE A 471 24.89 9.43 -6.54
C ILE A 471 24.39 10.62 -7.37
N VAL A 472 23.49 11.45 -6.83
CA VAL A 472 22.95 12.63 -7.52
C VAL A 472 24.05 13.63 -7.84
N GLY A 473 24.93 13.94 -6.88
CA GLY A 473 26.02 14.87 -7.08
C GLY A 473 26.98 14.44 -8.18
N PHE A 474 27.47 13.22 -8.11
CA PHE A 474 28.43 12.69 -9.09
C PHE A 474 27.81 12.36 -10.45
N SER A 475 26.51 12.05 -10.52
CA SER A 475 25.84 11.87 -11.80
C SER A 475 25.72 13.18 -12.59
N GLY A 476 25.55 14.31 -11.89
CA GLY A 476 25.61 15.64 -12.51
C GLY A 476 26.99 15.94 -13.11
N LEU A 477 28.04 15.66 -12.36
CA LEU A 477 29.42 15.86 -12.78
C LEU A 477 29.82 14.94 -13.95
N LEU A 478 29.29 13.74 -14.00
CA LEU A 478 29.56 12.75 -15.05
C LEU A 478 29.08 13.19 -16.43
N VAL A 479 28.05 14.04 -16.49
CA VAL A 479 27.43 14.56 -17.73
C VAL A 479 28.05 15.88 -18.18
N GLU A 480 28.85 16.54 -17.33
CA GLU A 480 29.48 17.80 -17.70
C GLU A 480 30.48 17.61 -18.86
N PRO A 481 30.43 18.50 -19.87
CA PRO A 481 31.33 18.39 -21.03
C PRO A 481 32.82 18.57 -20.69
N SER A 482 33.14 19.15 -19.54
CA SER A 482 34.49 19.44 -19.08
C SER A 482 35.14 18.26 -18.34
N THR A 483 34.41 17.20 -18.02
CA THR A 483 34.89 16.04 -17.26
C THR A 483 35.77 15.14 -18.13
N ASP A 484 36.99 14.86 -17.70
CA ASP A 484 37.89 13.97 -18.42
C ASP A 484 37.55 12.49 -18.24
N GLU A 485 38.22 11.60 -18.98
CA GLU A 485 37.93 10.15 -18.99
C GLU A 485 38.30 9.47 -17.66
N GLU A 486 39.30 10.00 -16.94
CA GLU A 486 39.75 9.50 -15.65
C GLU A 486 38.74 9.88 -14.54
N GLU A 487 38.34 11.12 -14.54
CA GLU A 487 37.29 11.63 -13.64
C GLU A 487 35.95 10.93 -13.88
N ARG A 488 35.59 10.65 -15.15
CA ARG A 488 34.38 9.87 -15.50
C ARG A 488 34.39 8.47 -14.91
N LYS A 489 35.56 7.80 -14.94
CA LYS A 489 35.71 6.47 -14.34
C LYS A 489 35.59 6.55 -12.82
N GLU A 490 36.19 7.56 -12.21
CA GLU A 490 36.13 7.78 -10.79
C GLU A 490 34.69 8.07 -10.35
N TYR A 491 33.99 9.01 -11.00
CA TYR A 491 32.59 9.34 -10.68
C TYR A 491 31.67 8.14 -10.91
N SER A 492 31.85 7.39 -11.99
CA SER A 492 31.12 6.15 -12.25
C SER A 492 31.35 5.11 -11.14
N SER A 493 32.58 4.98 -10.64
CA SER A 493 32.91 4.08 -9.52
C SER A 493 32.21 4.52 -8.23
N ILE A 494 32.25 5.83 -7.93
CA ILE A 494 31.58 6.39 -6.75
C ILE A 494 30.07 6.16 -6.81
N ILE A 495 29.46 6.43 -7.96
CA ILE A 495 28.03 6.19 -8.18
C ILE A 495 27.71 4.72 -7.96
N ARG A 496 28.47 3.81 -8.55
CA ARG A 496 28.28 2.37 -8.42
C ARG A 496 28.35 1.91 -6.95
N ASN A 497 29.43 2.32 -6.25
CA ASN A 497 29.61 1.96 -4.84
C ASN A 497 28.47 2.46 -3.95
N ASN A 498 28.00 3.69 -4.18
CA ASN A 498 26.88 4.23 -3.41
C ASN A 498 25.53 3.59 -3.77
N THR A 499 25.37 3.15 -5.01
CA THR A 499 24.19 2.35 -5.43
C THR A 499 24.17 1.00 -4.72
N ASP A 500 25.31 0.31 -4.64
CA ASP A 500 25.43 -0.97 -3.91
C ASP A 500 25.15 -0.79 -2.41
N LEU A 501 25.66 0.29 -1.81
CA LEU A 501 25.35 0.62 -0.41
C LEU A 501 23.85 0.82 -0.19
N MET A 502 23.19 1.54 -1.10
CA MET A 502 21.76 1.81 -1.00
C MET A 502 20.92 0.53 -1.16
N LEU A 503 21.30 -0.34 -2.10
CA LEU A 503 20.63 -1.63 -2.29
C LEU A 503 20.75 -2.52 -1.05
N ASN A 504 21.93 -2.57 -0.45
CA ASN A 504 22.16 -3.32 0.79
C ASN A 504 21.28 -2.76 1.92
N LEU A 505 21.20 -1.45 2.07
CA LEU A 505 20.39 -0.81 3.10
C LEU A 505 18.89 -1.09 2.92
N VAL A 506 18.39 -1.05 1.68
CA VAL A 506 16.99 -1.42 1.39
C VAL A 506 16.72 -2.88 1.77
N ASN A 507 17.65 -3.78 1.43
CA ASN A 507 17.52 -5.19 1.78
C ASN A 507 17.55 -5.40 3.31
N ASP A 508 18.42 -4.69 4.03
CA ASP A 508 18.51 -4.75 5.49
C ASP A 508 17.18 -4.28 6.15
N VAL A 509 16.55 -3.21 5.61
CA VAL A 509 15.24 -2.73 6.09
C VAL A 509 14.13 -3.74 5.80
N LEU A 510 14.13 -4.35 4.62
CA LEU A 510 13.16 -5.39 4.25
C LEU A 510 13.32 -6.63 5.13
N ASP A 511 14.56 -7.03 5.40
CA ASP A 511 14.86 -8.15 6.30
C ASP A 511 14.39 -7.85 7.73
N LEU A 512 14.64 -6.64 8.22
CA LEU A 512 14.17 -6.22 9.55
C LEU A 512 12.64 -6.21 9.62
N SER A 513 11.98 -5.69 8.59
CA SER A 513 10.52 -5.69 8.52
C SER A 513 9.95 -7.11 8.54
N ARG A 514 10.59 -8.05 7.83
CA ARG A 514 10.21 -9.46 7.84
C ARG A 514 10.48 -10.13 9.19
N MET A 515 11.53 -9.73 9.90
CA MET A 515 11.79 -10.19 11.26
C MET A 515 10.72 -9.71 12.24
N GLU A 516 10.32 -8.43 12.16
CA GLU A 516 9.29 -7.86 13.02
C GLU A 516 7.91 -8.49 12.80
N THR A 517 7.58 -8.85 11.55
CA THR A 517 6.31 -9.53 11.21
C THR A 517 6.34 -11.04 11.46
N GLY A 518 7.49 -11.60 11.77
CA GLY A 518 7.69 -13.04 11.89
C GLY A 518 7.72 -13.78 10.54
N ASP A 519 7.79 -13.05 9.44
CA ASP A 519 7.75 -13.56 8.06
C ASP A 519 9.15 -13.86 7.48
N LEU A 520 10.16 -13.95 8.34
CA LEU A 520 11.51 -14.29 7.90
C LEU A 520 11.58 -15.77 7.53
N HIS A 521 11.61 -16.03 6.24
CA HIS A 521 11.78 -17.38 5.73
C HIS A 521 13.28 -17.66 5.52
N PHE A 522 13.73 -18.73 6.13
CA PHE A 522 15.08 -19.25 5.92
C PHE A 522 15.03 -20.34 4.85
N ASP A 523 15.86 -20.22 3.82
CA ASP A 523 16.07 -21.29 2.83
C ASP A 523 17.11 -22.28 3.38
N ILE A 524 16.66 -23.05 4.36
CA ILE A 524 17.52 -23.98 5.10
C ILE A 524 17.73 -25.23 4.25
N LYS A 525 18.99 -25.52 3.91
CA LYS A 525 19.43 -26.68 3.13
C LYS A 525 20.65 -27.32 3.76
N ASP A 526 20.91 -28.55 3.36
CA ASP A 526 22.12 -29.26 3.75
C ASP A 526 23.32 -28.72 2.97
N HIS A 527 24.28 -28.19 3.68
CA HIS A 527 25.50 -27.64 3.13
C HIS A 527 26.73 -28.22 3.85
N LEU A 528 27.81 -28.41 3.11
CA LEU A 528 29.10 -28.65 3.74
C LEU A 528 29.57 -27.35 4.39
N LEU A 529 29.69 -27.34 5.71
CA LEU A 529 30.05 -26.15 6.50
C LEU A 529 31.35 -25.51 6.02
N LEU A 530 32.32 -26.33 5.62
CA LEU A 530 33.59 -25.86 5.06
C LEU A 530 33.36 -25.01 3.81
N VAL A 531 32.49 -25.44 2.90
CA VAL A 531 32.20 -24.72 1.66
C VAL A 531 31.46 -23.42 1.95
N CYS A 532 30.48 -23.46 2.85
CA CYS A 532 29.76 -22.24 3.26
C CYS A 532 30.69 -21.19 3.86
N CYS A 533 31.55 -21.61 4.75
CA CYS A 533 32.53 -20.73 5.38
C CYS A 533 33.56 -20.17 4.38
N GLN A 534 34.03 -20.99 3.45
CA GLN A 534 34.96 -20.53 2.40
C GLN A 534 34.29 -19.51 1.48
N MET A 535 33.06 -19.75 1.03
CA MET A 535 32.30 -18.80 0.21
C MET A 535 32.03 -17.49 0.96
N ALA A 536 31.66 -17.58 2.23
CA ALA A 536 31.43 -16.42 3.08
C ALA A 536 32.71 -15.58 3.27
N LEU A 537 33.84 -16.23 3.52
CA LEU A 537 35.14 -15.59 3.63
C LEU A 537 35.59 -14.88 2.35
N GLU A 538 35.42 -15.54 1.20
CA GLU A 538 35.73 -14.98 -0.11
C GLU A 538 34.90 -13.71 -0.39
N SER A 539 33.62 -13.74 -0.01
CA SER A 539 32.70 -12.59 -0.21
C SER A 539 33.08 -11.34 0.57
N VAL A 540 33.78 -11.48 1.70
CA VAL A 540 34.14 -10.35 2.56
C VAL A 540 35.65 -9.97 2.48
N ARG A 541 36.49 -10.80 1.89
CA ARG A 541 37.94 -10.64 1.87
C ARG A 541 38.42 -9.27 1.37
N HIS A 542 37.74 -8.73 0.37
CA HIS A 542 38.05 -7.43 -0.23
C HIS A 542 37.39 -6.23 0.49
N ARG A 543 36.56 -6.50 1.52
CA ARG A 543 35.82 -5.47 2.27
C ARG A 543 36.39 -5.25 3.67
N ILE A 544 37.40 -6.00 4.04
CA ILE A 544 38.00 -5.92 5.38
C ILE A 544 38.92 -4.70 5.44
N PRO A 545 38.74 -3.82 6.45
CA PRO A 545 39.62 -2.66 6.62
C PRO A 545 41.07 -3.05 6.90
N ASP A 546 42.02 -2.20 6.48
CA ASP A 546 43.44 -2.34 6.82
C ASP A 546 43.60 -2.34 8.35
N GLY A 547 44.16 -3.44 8.91
CA GLY A 547 44.35 -3.61 10.35
C GLY A 547 43.39 -4.57 11.05
N VAL A 548 42.46 -5.18 10.33
CA VAL A 548 41.61 -6.28 10.83
C VAL A 548 42.13 -7.60 10.27
N LYS A 549 42.44 -8.53 11.16
CA LYS A 549 42.94 -9.86 10.78
C LYS A 549 41.76 -10.80 10.61
N LEU A 550 41.66 -11.41 9.42
CA LEU A 550 40.65 -12.46 9.15
C LEU A 550 41.33 -13.83 9.29
N THR A 551 40.87 -14.64 10.22
CA THR A 551 41.40 -15.99 10.44
C THR A 551 40.30 -17.03 10.23
N PHE A 552 40.71 -18.15 9.66
CA PHE A 552 39.81 -19.30 9.44
C PHE A 552 40.48 -20.57 9.98
N SER A 553 39.79 -21.21 10.90
CA SER A 553 40.28 -22.42 11.56
C SER A 553 39.24 -23.55 11.44
N PRO A 554 39.23 -24.32 10.32
CA PRO A 554 38.29 -25.39 10.14
C PRO A 554 38.62 -26.61 11.00
N ALA A 555 37.59 -27.32 11.48
CA ALA A 555 37.76 -28.65 12.06
C ALA A 555 38.17 -29.67 11.00
N GLY A 556 38.87 -30.72 11.42
CA GLY A 556 39.48 -31.68 10.51
C GLY A 556 38.55 -32.63 9.74
N GLU A 557 37.24 -32.70 10.09
CA GLU A 557 36.25 -33.55 9.43
C GLU A 557 35.20 -32.75 8.69
N PRO A 558 34.66 -33.25 7.55
CA PRO A 558 33.60 -32.57 6.83
C PRO A 558 32.28 -32.62 7.62
N ILE A 559 31.78 -31.46 8.01
CA ILE A 559 30.52 -31.32 8.73
C ILE A 559 29.46 -30.82 7.75
N VAL A 560 28.35 -31.55 7.68
CA VAL A 560 27.15 -31.11 6.98
C VAL A 560 26.26 -30.39 7.98
N VAL A 561 25.85 -29.18 7.64
CA VAL A 561 24.98 -28.33 8.47
C VAL A 561 23.71 -27.99 7.70
N HIS A 562 22.62 -27.91 8.44
CA HIS A 562 21.32 -27.56 7.93
C HIS A 562 21.09 -26.05 8.16
N VAL A 563 21.52 -25.24 7.20
CA VAL A 563 21.57 -23.76 7.35
C VAL A 563 21.14 -23.05 6.07
N ASP A 564 20.74 -21.81 6.25
CA ASP A 564 20.63 -20.84 5.17
C ASP A 564 21.99 -20.18 4.91
N ASN A 565 22.62 -20.57 3.82
CA ASN A 565 23.96 -20.11 3.47
C ASN A 565 24.02 -18.58 3.24
N LEU A 566 22.95 -17.98 2.74
CA LEU A 566 22.90 -16.53 2.50
C LEU A 566 22.91 -15.76 3.82
N ARG A 567 22.20 -16.25 4.81
CA ARG A 567 22.16 -15.64 6.15
C ARG A 567 23.48 -15.81 6.90
N LEU A 568 24.15 -16.93 6.69
CA LEU A 568 25.50 -17.13 7.21
C LEU A 568 26.49 -16.12 6.62
N GLN A 569 26.42 -15.88 5.31
CA GLN A 569 27.22 -14.84 4.64
C GLN A 569 26.89 -13.44 5.15
N GLN A 570 25.62 -13.15 5.41
CA GLN A 570 25.18 -11.86 5.98
C GLN A 570 25.81 -11.60 7.35
N LEU A 571 25.88 -12.61 8.22
CA LEU A 571 26.54 -12.50 9.53
C LEU A 571 28.02 -12.12 9.39
N LEU A 572 28.75 -12.77 8.49
CA LEU A 572 30.17 -12.47 8.28
C LEU A 572 30.37 -11.10 7.61
N THR A 573 29.50 -10.73 6.70
CA THR A 573 29.51 -9.39 6.08
C THR A 573 29.29 -8.29 7.13
N ASN A 574 28.38 -8.52 8.07
CA ASN A 574 28.16 -7.60 9.18
C ASN A 574 29.36 -7.53 10.12
N ALA A 575 29.98 -8.68 10.44
CA ALA A 575 31.21 -8.70 11.22
C ALA A 575 32.33 -7.89 10.53
N ALA A 576 32.49 -8.03 9.23
CA ALA A 576 33.48 -7.27 8.45
C ALA A 576 33.16 -5.77 8.41
N LYS A 577 31.89 -5.40 8.31
CA LYS A 577 31.43 -4.01 8.26
C LYS A 577 31.63 -3.25 9.58
N PHE A 578 31.44 -3.93 10.72
CA PHE A 578 31.43 -3.29 12.03
C PHE A 578 32.68 -3.55 12.86
N THR A 579 33.70 -4.24 12.30
CA THR A 579 34.98 -4.44 12.95
C THR A 579 36.01 -3.47 12.38
N GLU A 580 36.31 -2.42 13.12
CA GLU A 580 37.31 -1.41 12.71
C GLU A 580 38.75 -1.81 13.02
N LYS A 581 38.96 -2.55 14.08
CA LYS A 581 40.29 -3.05 14.53
C LYS A 581 40.12 -4.38 15.25
N GLY A 582 41.08 -5.25 15.12
CA GLY A 582 41.13 -6.52 15.82
C GLY A 582 41.13 -7.72 14.90
N GLU A 583 40.35 -8.75 15.23
CA GLU A 583 40.36 -10.02 14.51
C GLU A 583 38.90 -10.50 14.31
N ILE A 584 38.63 -10.95 13.10
CA ILE A 584 37.43 -11.72 12.79
C ILE A 584 37.86 -13.16 12.63
N ASN A 585 37.43 -14.01 13.56
CA ASN A 585 37.79 -15.42 13.54
C ASN A 585 36.53 -16.25 13.21
N LEU A 586 36.64 -17.03 12.14
CA LEU A 586 35.65 -18.03 11.79
C LEU A 586 36.25 -19.40 12.09
N SER A 587 35.62 -20.13 13.01
CA SER A 587 36.09 -21.47 13.41
C SER A 587 34.95 -22.41 13.67
N PHE A 588 35.12 -23.69 13.38
CA PHE A 588 34.19 -24.76 13.69
C PHE A 588 34.95 -26.09 13.88
#